data_796bfde5f06504051a8fce596093cf63
#
_entry.id   796bfde5f06504051a8fce596093cf63
#
_cell.length_a   1.000
_cell.length_b   1.000
_cell.length_c   1.000
_cell.angle_alpha   90.00
_cell.angle_beta   90.00
_cell.angle_gamma   90.00
#
_symmetry.space_group_name_H-M   'P 1'
#
loop_
_entity.id
_entity.type
_entity.pdbx_description
1 polymer ?
#
loop_
_entity_poly.entity_id
_entity_poly.type
_entity_poly.pdbx_seq_one_letter_code
_entity_poly.pdbx_strand_id
1 'polypeptide(L)' 'MKIKIKEVVKMKKGWSLYKLAKILNLPQQTVYSWAGGRTQPSYENMDRLCDALECSVSDLFESEPVQEKLNLIVNG' A
#
# COMPACT_ATOMS: atom_id res chain seq x y z
N MET A 1 1.14 -0.09 -10.96
CA MET A 1 1.65 0.23 -9.62
C MET A 1 1.04 -0.72 -8.60
N LYS A 2 1.85 -1.30 -7.77
CA LYS A 2 1.42 -2.34 -6.86
C LYS A 2 1.42 -1.83 -5.43
N ILE A 3 0.34 -2.06 -4.71
CA ILE A 3 0.25 -1.63 -3.33
C ILE A 3 0.96 -2.66 -2.43
N LYS A 4 1.73 -2.17 -1.47
CA LYS A 4 2.50 -3.04 -0.58
C LYS A 4 2.15 -2.80 0.88
N ILE A 5 0.87 -2.83 1.17
CA ILE A 5 0.36 -2.61 2.52
C ILE A 5 0.95 -3.61 3.50
N LYS A 6 0.98 -4.88 3.12
CA LYS A 6 1.44 -5.93 4.02
C LYS A 6 2.88 -5.70 4.47
N GLU A 7 3.76 -5.36 3.53
CA GLU A 7 5.17 -5.13 3.84
C GLU A 7 5.34 -3.87 4.69
N VAL A 8 4.63 -2.81 4.36
CA VAL A 8 4.76 -1.54 5.08
C VAL A 8 4.23 -1.67 6.50
N VAL A 9 3.09 -2.33 6.67
CA VAL A 9 2.51 -2.52 8.00
C VAL A 9 3.48 -3.29 8.89
N LYS A 10 4.05 -4.34 8.36
CA LYS A 10 4.99 -5.16 9.12
C LYS A 10 6.26 -4.39 9.44
N MET A 11 6.77 -3.67 8.46
CA MET A 11 8.02 -2.93 8.60
C MET A 11 7.90 -1.76 9.55
N LYS A 12 6.82 -0.99 9.45
CA LYS A 12 6.67 0.23 10.22
C LYS A 12 6.08 0.01 11.60
N LYS A 13 5.17 -0.94 11.74
CA LYS A 13 4.44 -1.14 12.99
C LYS A 13 4.55 -2.55 13.54
N GLY A 14 4.98 -3.52 12.74
CA GLY A 14 5.01 -4.90 13.17
C GLY A 14 3.62 -5.51 13.33
N TRP A 15 2.61 -4.93 12.70
CA TRP A 15 1.24 -5.41 12.83
C TRP A 15 0.92 -6.43 11.74
N SER A 16 -0.07 -7.28 12.05
CA SER A 16 -0.70 -8.11 11.03
C SER A 16 -1.75 -7.30 10.30
N LEU A 17 -2.21 -7.80 9.16
CA LEU A 17 -3.31 -7.16 8.45
C LEU A 17 -4.60 -7.17 9.28
N TYR A 18 -4.78 -8.21 10.07
CA TYR A 18 -5.91 -8.30 10.98
C TYR A 18 -5.91 -7.14 11.97
N LYS A 19 -4.76 -6.86 12.56
CA LYS A 19 -4.65 -5.75 13.51
C LYS A 19 -4.86 -4.41 12.82
N LEU A 20 -4.33 -4.26 11.62
CA LEU A 20 -4.55 -3.05 10.84
C LEU A 20 -6.05 -2.82 10.58
N ALA A 21 -6.77 -3.88 10.21
CA ALA A 21 -8.20 -3.77 9.96
C ALA A 21 -8.92 -3.31 11.22
N LYS A 22 -8.54 -3.81 12.37
CA LYS A 22 -9.13 -3.39 13.64
C LYS A 22 -8.86 -1.92 13.94
N ILE A 23 -7.63 -1.50 13.72
CA ILE A 23 -7.24 -0.10 13.96
C ILE A 23 -8.01 0.83 13.04
N LEU A 24 -8.21 0.45 11.80
CA LEU A 24 -8.96 1.23 10.83
C LEU A 24 -10.47 1.09 10.99
N ASN A 25 -10.90 0.15 11.84
CA ASN A 25 -12.31 -0.15 12.03
C ASN A 25 -13.00 -0.56 10.74
N LEU A 26 -12.32 -1.44 9.99
CA LEU A 26 -12.79 -1.93 8.70
C LEU A 26 -12.87 -3.46 8.73
N PRO A 27 -13.69 -4.06 7.86
CA PRO A 27 -13.71 -5.52 7.74
C PRO A 27 -12.36 -6.05 7.30
N GLN A 28 -11.97 -7.20 7.83
CA GLN A 28 -10.72 -7.84 7.46
C GLN A 28 -10.64 -8.07 5.96
N GLN A 29 -11.74 -8.48 5.36
CA GLN A 29 -11.78 -8.76 3.93
C GLN A 29 -11.41 -7.56 3.09
N THR A 30 -11.81 -6.37 3.54
CA THR A 30 -11.48 -5.14 2.84
C THR A 30 -9.99 -4.91 2.80
N VAL A 31 -9.35 -5.03 3.95
CA VAL A 31 -7.91 -4.81 4.06
C VAL A 31 -7.14 -5.90 3.30
N TYR A 32 -7.58 -7.14 3.42
CA TYR A 32 -6.95 -8.25 2.70
C TYR A 32 -7.08 -8.09 1.18
N SER A 33 -8.23 -7.58 0.72
CA SER A 33 -8.41 -7.30 -0.70
C SER A 33 -7.45 -6.25 -1.21
N TRP A 34 -7.22 -5.21 -0.42
CA TRP A 34 -6.24 -4.19 -0.77
C TRP A 34 -4.83 -4.79 -0.84
N ALA A 35 -4.47 -5.55 0.17
CA ALA A 35 -3.14 -6.16 0.23
C ALA A 35 -2.91 -7.14 -0.90
N GLY A 36 -3.96 -7.82 -1.31
CA GLY A 36 -3.88 -8.78 -2.41
C GLY A 36 -4.00 -8.16 -3.79
N GLY A 37 -4.27 -6.87 -3.87
CA GLY A 37 -4.39 -6.18 -5.14
C GLY A 37 -5.72 -6.36 -5.85
N ARG A 38 -6.70 -6.94 -5.17
CA ARG A 38 -8.02 -7.15 -5.78
C ARG A 38 -8.81 -5.85 -5.91
N THR A 39 -8.71 -5.01 -4.89
CA THR A 39 -9.38 -3.72 -4.87
C THR A 39 -8.40 -2.67 -4.40
N GLN A 40 -8.73 -1.41 -4.64
CA GLN A 40 -7.92 -0.29 -4.21
C GLN A 40 -8.66 0.48 -3.13
N PRO A 41 -7.95 0.99 -2.12
CA PRO A 41 -8.60 1.86 -1.15
C PRO A 41 -9.02 3.18 -1.80
N SER A 42 -10.11 3.75 -1.32
CA SER A 42 -10.51 5.09 -1.73
C SER A 42 -9.50 6.11 -1.22
N TYR A 43 -9.60 7.34 -1.69
CA TYR A 43 -8.72 8.40 -1.19
C TYR A 43 -8.85 8.58 0.32
N GLU A 44 -10.07 8.54 0.81
CA GLU A 44 -10.31 8.66 2.23
C GLU A 44 -9.65 7.54 3.02
N ASN A 45 -9.77 6.31 2.54
CA ASN A 45 -9.13 5.18 3.19
C ASN A 45 -7.62 5.22 3.04
N MET A 46 -7.14 5.74 1.92
CA MET A 46 -5.71 5.92 1.73
C MET A 46 -5.14 6.88 2.77
N ASP A 47 -5.83 7.98 3.03
CA ASP A 47 -5.44 8.92 4.07
C ASP A 47 -5.41 8.26 5.44
N ARG A 48 -6.41 7.45 5.73
CA ARG A 48 -6.48 6.73 7.00
C ARG A 48 -5.33 5.74 7.15
N LEU A 49 -4.99 5.06 6.07
CA LEU A 49 -3.84 4.16 6.07
C LEU A 49 -2.54 4.92 6.34
N CYS A 50 -2.36 6.02 5.67
CA CYS A 50 -1.15 6.83 5.85
C CYS A 50 -1.04 7.35 7.28
N ASP A 51 -2.16 7.80 7.84
CA ASP A 51 -2.17 8.26 9.22
C ASP A 51 -1.84 7.15 10.19
N ALA A 52 -2.46 6.00 10.01
CA ALA A 52 -2.25 4.85 10.91
C ALA A 52 -0.83 4.32 10.83
N LEU A 53 -0.25 4.32 9.65
CA LEU A 53 1.08 3.77 9.42
C LEU A 53 2.17 4.84 9.49
N GLU A 54 1.79 6.10 9.65
CA GLU A 54 2.72 7.22 9.70
C GLU A 54 3.64 7.22 8.48
N CYS A 55 3.04 7.12 7.31
CA CYS A 55 3.79 7.10 6.06
C CYS A 55 3.08 7.95 5.01
N SER A 56 3.74 8.15 3.89
CA SER A 56 3.14 8.84 2.75
C SER A 56 2.49 7.85 1.81
N VAL A 57 1.67 8.35 0.89
CA VAL A 57 1.03 7.51 -0.11
C VAL A 57 2.08 6.79 -0.95
N SER A 58 3.16 7.46 -1.29
CA SER A 58 4.21 6.84 -2.11
C SER A 58 4.87 5.67 -1.40
N ASP A 59 4.88 5.66 -0.07
CA ASP A 59 5.43 4.54 0.68
C ASP A 59 4.58 3.28 0.58
N LEU A 60 3.30 3.45 0.30
CA LEU A 60 2.38 2.32 0.22
C LEU A 60 2.41 1.62 -1.12
N PHE A 61 2.97 2.24 -2.13
CA PHE A 61 3.00 1.65 -3.47
C PHE A 61 4.41 1.28 -3.86
N GLU A 62 4.52 0.10 -4.48
CA GLU A 62 5.78 -0.34 -5.02
C GLU A 62 6.09 0.48 -6.26
N SER A 63 7.27 1.08 -6.28
CA SER A 63 7.70 1.82 -7.46
C SER A 63 8.05 0.84 -8.55
N GLU A 64 7.38 0.98 -9.69
CA GLU A 64 7.77 0.21 -10.85
C GLU A 64 9.09 0.73 -11.38
N PRO A 65 9.85 -0.09 -12.09
CA PRO A 65 11.11 0.35 -12.66
C PRO A 65 10.88 1.27 -13.86
N VAL A 66 10.26 2.40 -13.59
CA VAL A 66 9.91 3.36 -14.62
C VAL A 66 11.17 3.90 -15.29
N GLN A 67 12.22 4.05 -14.51
CA GLN A 67 13.48 4.55 -15.03
C GLN A 67 14.09 3.60 -16.04
N GLU A 68 13.93 2.31 -15.84
CA GLU A 68 14.39 1.34 -16.82
C GLU A 68 13.64 1.50 -18.13
N LYS A 69 12.34 1.71 -18.05
CA LYS A 69 11.53 1.93 -19.23
C LYS A 69 11.95 3.20 -19.94
N LEU A 70 12.21 4.24 -19.18
CA LEU A 70 12.66 5.50 -19.75
C LEU A 70 14.00 5.34 -20.42
N ASN A 71 14.90 4.60 -19.81
CA ASN A 71 16.20 4.33 -20.40
C ASN A 71 16.08 3.58 -21.69
N LEU A 72 15.19 2.61 -21.74
CA LEU A 72 14.95 1.86 -22.97
C LEU A 72 14.43 2.77 -24.08
N ILE A 73 13.55 3.68 -23.73
CA ILE A 73 13.00 4.62 -24.69
C ILE A 73 14.09 5.55 -25.20
N VAL A 74 14.90 6.05 -24.29
CA VAL A 74 15.98 6.96 -24.63
C VAL A 74 17.04 6.26 -25.48
N ASN A 75 17.36 5.04 -25.13
CA ASN A 75 18.38 4.28 -25.83
C ASN A 75 17.86 3.68 -27.13
N GLY A 76 16.57 3.50 -27.19
CA GLY A 76 15.96 2.96 -28.39
C GLY A 76 15.65 4.03 -29.37
#